data_29ac849b0b55143ab21fbe4cd6b932a2
#
_entry.id   29ac849b0b55143ab21fbe4cd6b932a2
#
_cell.length_a   1.000
_cell.length_b   1.000
_cell.length_c   1.000
_cell.angle_alpha   90.00
_cell.angle_beta   90.00
_cell.angle_gamma   90.00
#
_symmetry.space_group_name_H-M   'P 1'
#
loop_
_entity.id
_entity.type
_entity.pdbx_description
1 polymer ?
#
loop_
_entity_poly.entity_id
_entity_poly.type
_entity_poly.pdbx_seq_one_letter_code
_entity_poly.pdbx_strand_id
1 'polypeptide(L)'
;NLYNAVVTACAPESKGKGVLVVMNDNILGAESVTKMHTTGVQTFQAPNAGPLGYVFNSKVFYNQEPLKKHTTESVFDVTELNELPKVGIVYSHAGVNADMVEPMLKNDYKGIIHAGVGNGNIHKDVFPVLEKARKKGIQVVRSSRVPTGPSTLDNEVDDAYYQFIASQQLNPQKARILLMLALTKTNDWKQIQEYFNEY
;
A
#
# COMPACT_ATOMS: atom_id res chain seq x y z
N ASN A 1 1.10 21.23 -15.31
CA ASN A 1 0.77 20.47 -14.08
C ASN A 1 0.43 21.42 -12.92
N LEU A 2 1.28 22.42 -12.56
CA LEU A 2 1.02 23.33 -11.43
C LEU A 2 -0.29 24.09 -11.58
N TYR A 3 -0.53 24.68 -12.75
CA TYR A 3 -1.78 25.37 -13.05
C TYR A 3 -3.01 24.45 -12.84
N ASN A 4 -2.98 23.25 -13.42
CA ASN A 4 -4.07 22.27 -13.29
C ASN A 4 -4.26 21.80 -11.85
N ALA A 5 -3.17 21.69 -11.06
CA ALA A 5 -3.28 21.36 -9.64
C ALA A 5 -4.00 22.47 -8.86
N VAL A 6 -3.72 23.75 -9.15
CA VAL A 6 -4.43 24.89 -8.54
C VAL A 6 -5.91 24.90 -8.97
N VAL A 7 -6.19 24.71 -10.26
CA VAL A 7 -7.58 24.61 -10.76
C VAL A 7 -8.33 23.49 -10.04
N THR A 8 -7.70 22.33 -9.90
CA THR A 8 -8.29 21.18 -9.18
C THR A 8 -8.53 21.51 -7.70
N ALA A 9 -7.56 22.14 -7.02
CA ALA A 9 -7.69 22.49 -5.61
C ALA A 9 -8.80 23.53 -5.35
N CYS A 10 -9.06 24.42 -6.32
CA CYS A 10 -10.11 25.45 -6.23
C CYS A 10 -11.50 24.93 -6.65
N ALA A 11 -11.58 23.77 -7.29
CA ALA A 11 -12.84 23.22 -7.78
C ALA A 11 -13.69 22.68 -6.60
N PRO A 12 -14.96 23.11 -6.43
CA PRO A 12 -15.84 22.62 -5.38
C PRO A 12 -16.02 21.10 -5.42
N GLU A 13 -16.00 20.51 -6.60
CA GLU A 13 -16.13 19.07 -6.86
C GLU A 13 -14.96 18.25 -6.33
N SER A 14 -13.81 18.87 -6.07
CA SER A 14 -12.64 18.20 -5.48
C SER A 14 -12.75 18.00 -3.96
N LYS A 15 -13.70 18.70 -3.33
CA LYS A 15 -13.90 18.57 -1.89
C LYS A 15 -14.30 17.14 -1.53
N GLY A 16 -13.64 16.58 -0.52
CA GLY A 16 -13.93 15.23 -0.02
C GLY A 16 -13.30 14.09 -0.83
N LYS A 17 -12.43 14.40 -1.82
CA LYS A 17 -11.78 13.36 -2.64
C LYS A 17 -10.38 12.93 -2.16
N GLY A 18 -10.01 13.34 -0.94
CA GLY A 18 -8.74 12.96 -0.34
C GLY A 18 -7.53 13.67 -0.94
N VAL A 19 -6.39 13.02 -0.91
CA VAL A 19 -5.15 13.56 -1.50
C VAL A 19 -5.10 13.22 -2.99
N LEU A 20 -4.91 14.24 -3.82
CA LEU A 20 -4.93 14.12 -5.27
C LEU A 20 -3.55 14.44 -5.87
N VAL A 21 -3.14 13.67 -6.85
CA VAL A 21 -1.97 13.94 -7.70
C VAL A 21 -2.46 14.40 -9.06
N VAL A 22 -2.12 15.63 -9.44
CA VAL A 22 -2.53 16.21 -10.73
C VAL A 22 -1.32 16.30 -11.65
N MET A 23 -1.32 15.51 -12.70
CA MET A 23 -0.22 15.44 -13.64
C MET A 23 -0.69 15.02 -15.03
N ASN A 24 -0.17 15.68 -16.07
CA ASN A 24 -0.49 15.39 -17.46
C ASN A 24 -2.02 15.33 -17.68
N ASP A 25 -2.69 16.38 -17.21
CA ASP A 25 -4.14 16.61 -17.23
C ASP A 25 -4.99 15.58 -16.46
N ASN A 26 -4.40 14.52 -15.92
CA ASN A 26 -5.10 13.54 -15.10
C ASN A 26 -5.12 13.94 -13.62
N ILE A 27 -6.22 13.60 -12.96
CA ILE A 27 -6.41 13.68 -11.50
C ILE A 27 -6.41 12.27 -10.96
N LEU A 28 -5.40 11.93 -10.17
CA LEU A 28 -5.15 10.59 -9.64
C LEU A 28 -5.31 10.57 -8.12
N GLY A 29 -6.00 9.58 -7.58
CA GLY A 29 -6.10 9.38 -6.13
C GLY A 29 -4.79 8.85 -5.53
N ALA A 30 -4.43 9.32 -4.34
CA ALA A 30 -3.19 8.91 -3.67
C ALA A 30 -3.11 7.41 -3.39
N GLU A 31 -4.24 6.75 -3.13
CA GLU A 31 -4.29 5.31 -2.93
C GLU A 31 -3.79 4.52 -4.15
N SER A 32 -4.24 4.90 -5.35
CA SER A 32 -4.01 4.13 -6.57
C SER A 32 -2.81 4.59 -7.40
N VAL A 33 -2.39 5.86 -7.25
CA VAL A 33 -1.31 6.43 -8.06
C VAL A 33 0.03 5.74 -7.82
N THR A 34 0.74 5.45 -8.90
CA THR A 34 2.08 4.85 -8.85
C THR A 34 2.96 5.43 -9.96
N LYS A 35 4.26 5.58 -9.70
CA LYS A 35 5.24 5.95 -10.72
C LYS A 35 5.57 4.72 -11.57
N MET A 36 5.03 4.67 -12.78
CA MET A 36 5.14 3.53 -13.69
C MET A 36 6.33 3.63 -14.66
N HIS A 37 6.94 4.80 -14.79
CA HIS A 37 8.08 5.02 -15.68
C HIS A 37 9.11 5.91 -15.01
N THR A 38 10.39 5.65 -15.25
CA THR A 38 11.49 6.40 -14.61
C THR A 38 11.60 7.85 -15.09
N THR A 39 11.35 8.11 -16.36
CA THR A 39 11.61 9.40 -17.03
C THR A 39 10.46 9.93 -17.88
N GLY A 40 9.47 9.13 -18.23
CA GLY A 40 8.37 9.52 -19.09
C GLY A 40 7.50 10.65 -18.50
N VAL A 41 6.92 11.50 -19.35
CA VAL A 41 6.05 12.60 -18.89
C VAL A 41 4.73 12.11 -18.29
N GLN A 42 4.23 10.97 -18.77
CA GLN A 42 3.06 10.26 -18.21
C GLN A 42 3.47 9.20 -17.20
N THR A 43 4.38 9.55 -16.32
CA THR A 43 5.01 8.58 -15.43
C THR A 43 4.10 8.14 -14.28
N PHE A 44 3.25 9.02 -13.76
CA PHE A 44 2.31 8.67 -12.70
C PHE A 44 0.99 8.19 -13.30
N GLN A 45 0.58 7.01 -12.91
CA GLN A 45 -0.63 6.34 -13.38
C GLN A 45 -1.33 5.65 -12.20
N ALA A 46 -2.60 5.32 -12.38
CA ALA A 46 -3.37 4.48 -11.46
C ALA A 46 -3.72 3.16 -12.19
N PRO A 47 -2.79 2.19 -12.24
CA PRO A 47 -2.89 1.05 -13.16
C PRO A 47 -4.06 0.11 -12.85
N ASN A 48 -4.55 0.06 -11.61
CA ASN A 48 -5.69 -0.79 -11.23
C ASN A 48 -7.03 -0.06 -11.33
N ALA A 49 -7.08 1.25 -11.04
CA ALA A 49 -8.33 2.00 -10.91
C ALA A 49 -8.58 3.02 -12.04
N GLY A 50 -7.52 3.46 -12.71
CA GLY A 50 -7.60 4.59 -13.62
C GLY A 50 -7.63 5.95 -12.90
N PRO A 51 -7.64 7.07 -13.63
CA PRO A 51 -7.74 8.41 -13.05
C PRO A 51 -9.13 8.66 -12.48
N LEU A 52 -9.22 9.37 -11.36
CA LEU A 52 -10.50 9.83 -10.80
C LEU A 52 -11.18 10.85 -11.74
N GLY A 53 -10.38 11.62 -12.47
CA GLY A 53 -10.88 12.63 -13.38
C GLY A 53 -9.76 13.26 -14.20
N TYR A 54 -10.08 14.36 -14.81
CA TYR A 54 -9.13 15.12 -15.66
C TYR A 54 -9.44 16.62 -15.65
N VAL A 55 -8.46 17.42 -16.06
CA VAL A 55 -8.60 18.85 -16.28
C VAL A 55 -8.59 19.12 -17.77
N PHE A 56 -9.59 19.84 -18.28
CA PHE A 56 -9.65 20.28 -19.67
C PHE A 56 -10.20 21.69 -19.76
N ASN A 57 -9.54 22.56 -20.53
CA ASN A 57 -9.92 23.97 -20.69
C ASN A 57 -10.16 24.68 -19.34
N SER A 58 -9.26 24.47 -18.38
CA SER A 58 -9.35 25.05 -17.02
C SER A 58 -10.61 24.63 -16.24
N LYS A 59 -11.21 23.51 -16.59
CA LYS A 59 -12.34 22.91 -15.87
C LYS A 59 -11.99 21.49 -15.41
N VAL A 60 -12.51 21.12 -14.25
CA VAL A 60 -12.34 19.81 -13.64
C VAL A 60 -13.52 18.90 -14.00
N PHE A 61 -13.21 17.67 -14.34
CA PHE A 61 -14.19 16.64 -14.64
C PHE A 61 -13.84 15.37 -13.86
N TYR A 62 -14.73 14.90 -13.00
CA TYR A 62 -14.58 13.63 -12.28
C TYR A 62 -15.44 12.54 -12.91
N ASN A 63 -14.87 11.36 -13.09
CA ASN A 63 -15.53 10.16 -13.60
C ASN A 63 -15.74 9.12 -12.50
N GLN A 64 -14.99 9.23 -11.40
CA GLN A 64 -14.96 8.26 -10.31
C GLN A 64 -14.84 8.96 -8.96
N GLU A 65 -15.20 8.26 -7.89
CA GLU A 65 -15.03 8.64 -6.50
C GLU A 65 -14.01 7.71 -5.82
N PRO A 66 -13.22 8.18 -4.85
CA PRO A 66 -12.49 7.29 -3.95
C PRO A 66 -13.49 6.44 -3.15
N LEU A 67 -13.27 5.12 -3.13
CA LEU A 67 -14.17 4.19 -2.43
C LEU A 67 -13.66 3.81 -1.04
N LYS A 68 -12.38 3.99 -0.79
CA LYS A 68 -11.71 3.65 0.45
C LYS A 68 -11.77 4.80 1.45
N LYS A 69 -11.73 4.49 2.74
CA LYS A 69 -11.63 5.50 3.81
C LYS A 69 -10.37 6.33 3.65
N HIS A 70 -10.46 7.63 3.82
CA HIS A 70 -9.32 8.53 3.73
C HIS A 70 -9.54 9.82 4.54
N THR A 71 -8.50 10.59 4.76
CA THR A 71 -8.50 11.92 5.39
C THR A 71 -9.38 12.00 6.65
N THR A 72 -10.54 12.65 6.58
CA THR A 72 -11.44 12.87 7.73
C THR A 72 -12.12 11.60 8.25
N GLU A 73 -12.16 10.53 7.48
CA GLU A 73 -12.70 9.22 7.88
C GLU A 73 -11.61 8.28 8.43
N SER A 74 -10.35 8.72 8.37
CA SER A 74 -9.22 7.93 8.86
C SER A 74 -9.22 7.85 10.39
N VAL A 75 -9.01 6.62 10.91
CA VAL A 75 -8.79 6.40 12.35
C VAL A 75 -7.35 6.67 12.78
N PHE A 76 -6.45 6.90 11.81
CA PHE A 76 -5.03 7.11 12.08
C PHE A 76 -4.75 8.60 12.34
N ASP A 77 -4.32 8.89 13.55
CA ASP A 77 -3.80 10.19 13.95
C ASP A 77 -2.31 10.03 14.30
N VAL A 78 -1.48 10.80 13.62
CA VAL A 78 -0.02 10.79 13.79
C VAL A 78 0.52 12.09 14.37
N THR A 79 -0.36 13.03 14.75
CA THR A 79 0.00 14.40 15.17
C THR A 79 0.95 14.41 16.36
N GLU A 80 0.75 13.52 17.33
CA GLU A 80 1.57 13.42 18.54
C GLU A 80 2.70 12.38 18.45
N LEU A 81 2.88 11.74 17.28
CA LEU A 81 3.88 10.70 17.12
C LEU A 81 5.22 11.29 16.64
N ASN A 82 6.31 11.00 17.36
CA ASN A 82 7.66 11.37 16.93
C ASN A 82 8.23 10.42 15.89
N GLU A 83 7.81 9.14 15.93
CA GLU A 83 8.25 8.11 15.00
C GLU A 83 7.15 7.06 14.77
N LEU A 84 7.25 6.35 13.68
CA LEU A 84 6.36 5.25 13.34
C LEU A 84 7.05 3.89 13.55
N PRO A 85 6.28 2.82 13.83
CA PRO A 85 6.81 1.47 13.96
C PRO A 85 7.65 1.06 12.74
N LYS A 86 8.77 0.39 12.98
CA LYS A 86 9.72 0.00 11.94
C LYS A 86 9.17 -1.16 11.11
N VAL A 87 8.94 -0.94 9.83
CA VAL A 87 8.45 -1.92 8.85
C VAL A 87 9.40 -2.01 7.67
N GLY A 88 9.80 -3.22 7.29
CA GLY A 88 10.67 -3.47 6.14
C GLY A 88 9.92 -4.04 4.94
N ILE A 89 10.54 -3.96 3.75
CA ILE A 89 10.06 -4.62 2.54
C ILE A 89 11.12 -5.63 2.09
N VAL A 90 10.69 -6.85 1.78
CA VAL A 90 11.51 -7.90 1.19
C VAL A 90 10.97 -8.24 -0.18
N TYR A 91 11.74 -7.98 -1.23
CA TYR A 91 11.40 -8.34 -2.60
C TYR A 91 11.85 -9.77 -2.93
N SER A 92 10.92 -10.60 -3.36
CA SER A 92 11.20 -11.95 -3.83
C SER A 92 11.88 -11.93 -5.22
N HIS A 93 12.87 -12.80 -5.39
CA HIS A 93 13.61 -12.99 -6.63
C HIS A 93 14.07 -14.46 -6.76
N ALA A 94 14.59 -14.86 -7.91
CA ALA A 94 15.20 -16.18 -8.05
C ALA A 94 16.40 -16.33 -7.09
N GLY A 95 16.43 -17.42 -6.33
CA GLY A 95 17.46 -17.67 -5.31
C GLY A 95 17.31 -16.86 -4.01
N VAL A 96 16.15 -16.20 -3.78
CA VAL A 96 15.87 -15.57 -2.49
C VAL A 96 15.88 -16.61 -1.36
N ASN A 97 16.43 -16.23 -0.23
CA ASN A 97 16.55 -17.06 0.97
C ASN A 97 16.22 -16.28 2.26
N ALA A 98 16.42 -16.91 3.41
CA ALA A 98 16.15 -16.33 4.72
C ALA A 98 17.02 -15.11 5.07
N ASP A 99 18.22 -14.98 4.46
CA ASP A 99 19.19 -13.93 4.80
C ASP A 99 18.62 -12.51 4.65
N MET A 100 17.63 -12.35 3.76
CA MET A 100 16.95 -11.06 3.55
C MET A 100 16.00 -10.70 4.69
N VAL A 101 15.52 -11.68 5.45
CA VAL A 101 14.51 -11.50 6.51
C VAL A 101 15.12 -11.60 7.91
N GLU A 102 16.09 -12.51 8.12
CA GLU A 102 16.67 -12.76 9.44
C GLU A 102 17.19 -11.50 10.16
N PRO A 103 17.82 -10.52 9.50
CA PRO A 103 18.24 -9.29 10.16
C PRO A 103 17.06 -8.49 10.74
N MET A 104 15.87 -8.58 10.12
CA MET A 104 14.70 -7.88 10.62
C MET A 104 14.20 -8.45 11.94
N LEU A 105 14.36 -9.78 12.15
CA LEU A 105 13.99 -10.44 13.40
C LEU A 105 14.87 -10.03 14.59
N LYS A 106 16.03 -9.42 14.33
CA LYS A 106 17.05 -9.02 15.32
C LYS A 106 17.11 -7.49 15.54
N ASN A 107 16.50 -6.70 14.66
CA ASN A 107 16.66 -5.23 14.61
C ASN A 107 15.36 -4.47 14.84
N ASP A 108 14.52 -4.95 15.77
CA ASP A 108 13.29 -4.27 16.25
C ASP A 108 12.26 -3.91 15.15
N TYR A 109 12.23 -4.68 14.06
CA TYR A 109 11.13 -4.53 13.10
C TYR A 109 9.82 -5.04 13.72
N LYS A 110 8.75 -4.27 13.52
CA LYS A 110 7.39 -4.61 13.96
C LYS A 110 6.56 -5.21 12.83
N GLY A 111 6.99 -5.03 11.59
CA GLY A 111 6.31 -5.57 10.42
C GLY A 111 7.26 -5.81 9.24
N ILE A 112 6.84 -6.75 8.40
CA ILE A 112 7.53 -7.14 7.17
C ILE A 112 6.49 -7.19 6.05
N ILE A 113 6.75 -6.45 4.97
CA ILE A 113 6.02 -6.59 3.72
C ILE A 113 6.82 -7.55 2.83
N HIS A 114 6.26 -8.69 2.50
CA HIS A 114 6.86 -9.61 1.54
C HIS A 114 6.28 -9.34 0.15
N ALA A 115 7.06 -8.74 -0.72
CA ALA A 115 6.71 -8.50 -2.13
C ALA A 115 7.00 -9.78 -2.93
N GLY A 116 6.03 -10.69 -2.95
CA GLY A 116 6.10 -11.99 -3.59
C GLY A 116 5.94 -11.94 -5.10
N VAL A 117 5.94 -13.09 -5.75
CA VAL A 117 5.58 -13.25 -7.17
C VAL A 117 4.07 -13.49 -7.30
N GLY A 118 3.49 -13.17 -8.45
CA GLY A 118 2.06 -13.39 -8.70
C GLY A 118 1.19 -12.79 -7.59
N ASN A 119 0.28 -13.55 -7.01
CA ASN A 119 -0.62 -13.15 -5.91
C ASN A 119 0.07 -13.18 -4.52
N GLY A 120 1.29 -12.65 -4.43
CA GLY A 120 2.02 -12.60 -3.17
C GLY A 120 2.62 -13.94 -2.73
N ASN A 121 2.94 -14.82 -3.66
CA ASN A 121 3.54 -16.12 -3.39
C ASN A 121 4.89 -15.99 -2.65
N ILE A 122 5.10 -16.87 -1.69
CA ILE A 122 6.30 -16.90 -0.84
C ILE A 122 7.21 -18.05 -1.27
N HIS A 123 8.49 -17.76 -1.48
CA HIS A 123 9.47 -18.80 -1.79
C HIS A 123 9.65 -19.75 -0.60
N LYS A 124 9.78 -21.06 -0.86
CA LYS A 124 9.91 -22.09 0.16
C LYS A 124 11.01 -21.85 1.19
N ASP A 125 12.11 -21.22 0.79
CA ASP A 125 13.26 -20.94 1.68
C ASP A 125 13.07 -19.66 2.51
N VAL A 126 12.07 -18.81 2.17
CA VAL A 126 11.69 -17.60 2.92
C VAL A 126 10.54 -17.88 3.87
N PHE A 127 9.67 -18.81 3.53
CA PHE A 127 8.44 -19.10 4.28
C PHE A 127 8.70 -19.40 5.79
N PRO A 128 9.66 -20.28 6.17
CA PRO A 128 9.89 -20.62 7.58
C PRO A 128 10.35 -19.42 8.41
N VAL A 129 11.10 -18.48 7.83
CA VAL A 129 11.56 -17.31 8.56
C VAL A 129 10.45 -16.26 8.74
N LEU A 130 9.50 -16.15 7.80
CA LEU A 130 8.30 -15.32 7.97
C LEU A 130 7.36 -15.91 9.03
N GLU A 131 7.18 -17.22 9.05
CA GLU A 131 6.45 -17.90 10.14
C GLU A 131 7.12 -17.64 11.51
N LYS A 132 8.45 -17.72 11.58
CA LYS A 132 9.21 -17.37 12.78
C LYS A 132 9.02 -15.90 13.18
N ALA A 133 8.93 -15.00 12.22
CA ALA A 133 8.63 -13.59 12.47
C ALA A 133 7.25 -13.42 13.14
N ARG A 134 6.22 -14.10 12.64
CA ARG A 134 4.88 -14.11 13.28
C ARG A 134 4.91 -14.61 14.71
N LYS A 135 5.60 -15.72 14.97
CA LYS A 135 5.76 -16.27 16.33
C LYS A 135 6.46 -15.32 17.29
N LYS A 136 7.24 -14.36 16.78
CA LYS A 136 7.85 -13.25 17.54
C LYS A 136 6.97 -12.00 17.65
N GLY A 137 5.75 -12.03 17.14
CA GLY A 137 4.83 -10.88 17.16
C GLY A 137 5.08 -9.84 16.05
N ILE A 138 5.98 -10.11 15.09
CA ILE A 138 6.20 -9.26 13.93
C ILE A 138 5.09 -9.52 12.91
N GLN A 139 4.40 -8.50 12.47
CA GLN A 139 3.35 -8.64 11.46
C GLN A 139 3.93 -8.95 10.09
N VAL A 140 3.29 -9.84 9.33
CA VAL A 140 3.70 -10.21 7.97
C VAL A 140 2.55 -9.89 7.03
N VAL A 141 2.84 -9.04 6.04
CA VAL A 141 1.90 -8.69 4.97
C VAL A 141 2.43 -9.27 3.67
N ARG A 142 1.62 -10.11 3.02
CA ARG A 142 1.87 -10.57 1.66
C ARG A 142 1.41 -9.49 0.67
N SER A 143 2.31 -9.06 -0.17
CA SER A 143 2.07 -8.15 -1.28
C SER A 143 2.73 -8.69 -2.53
N SER A 144 2.61 -8.02 -3.65
CA SER A 144 3.19 -8.48 -4.90
C SER A 144 4.22 -7.50 -5.45
N ARG A 145 5.26 -8.04 -6.10
CA ARG A 145 6.16 -7.24 -6.95
C ARG A 145 5.57 -6.96 -8.34
N VAL A 146 4.45 -7.61 -8.66
CA VAL A 146 3.70 -7.33 -9.89
C VAL A 146 3.00 -5.97 -9.76
N PRO A 147 3.08 -5.09 -10.75
CA PRO A 147 2.60 -3.71 -10.62
C PRO A 147 1.07 -3.58 -10.63
N THR A 148 0.34 -4.61 -11.03
CA THR A 148 -1.14 -4.61 -11.16
C THR A 148 -1.76 -5.87 -10.59
N GLY A 149 -3.02 -5.75 -10.18
CA GLY A 149 -3.79 -6.82 -9.55
C GLY A 149 -3.61 -6.88 -8.03
N PRO A 150 -4.61 -7.37 -7.30
CA PRO A 150 -4.55 -7.48 -5.86
C PRO A 150 -3.74 -8.68 -5.38
N SER A 151 -3.22 -8.59 -4.15
CA SER A 151 -2.80 -9.75 -3.36
C SER A 151 -3.94 -10.13 -2.42
N THR A 152 -4.57 -11.28 -2.64
CA THR A 152 -5.79 -11.71 -1.95
C THR A 152 -5.52 -12.73 -0.85
N LEU A 153 -6.44 -12.82 0.12
CA LEU A 153 -6.39 -13.82 1.18
C LEU A 153 -6.62 -15.25 0.65
N ASP A 154 -6.06 -16.22 1.34
CA ASP A 154 -6.35 -17.66 1.25
C ASP A 154 -6.33 -18.24 -0.17
N ASN A 155 -5.46 -17.70 -1.04
CA ASN A 155 -5.28 -18.20 -2.39
C ASN A 155 -3.98 -18.99 -2.53
N GLU A 156 -2.85 -18.37 -2.22
CA GLU A 156 -1.51 -18.97 -2.37
C GLU A 156 -0.98 -19.51 -1.05
N VAL A 157 -1.52 -19.02 0.07
CA VAL A 157 -1.12 -19.35 1.43
C VAL A 157 -2.39 -19.43 2.28
N ASP A 158 -2.45 -20.33 3.24
CA ASP A 158 -3.45 -20.34 4.30
C ASP A 158 -3.15 -19.19 5.29
N ASP A 159 -3.62 -17.99 4.93
CA ASP A 159 -3.34 -16.77 5.68
C ASP A 159 -3.93 -16.83 7.08
N ALA A 160 -5.07 -17.49 7.26
CA ALA A 160 -5.71 -17.63 8.57
C ALA A 160 -4.86 -18.48 9.51
N TYR A 161 -4.31 -19.59 9.04
CA TYR A 161 -3.45 -20.47 9.82
C TYR A 161 -2.14 -19.79 10.22
N TYR A 162 -1.47 -19.12 9.25
CA TYR A 162 -0.19 -18.45 9.49
C TYR A 162 -0.34 -17.05 10.06
N GLN A 163 -1.55 -16.53 10.17
CA GLN A 163 -1.86 -15.16 10.60
C GLN A 163 -1.13 -14.11 9.74
N PHE A 164 -1.04 -14.36 8.44
CA PHE A 164 -0.54 -13.40 7.48
C PHE A 164 -1.66 -12.47 7.01
N ILE A 165 -1.28 -11.31 6.53
CA ILE A 165 -2.16 -10.26 6.03
C ILE A 165 -1.96 -10.14 4.53
N ALA A 166 -3.02 -9.95 3.77
CA ALA A 166 -2.95 -9.67 2.33
C ALA A 166 -3.06 -8.17 2.07
N SER A 167 -2.19 -7.63 1.22
CA SER A 167 -2.12 -6.19 0.95
C SER A 167 -3.24 -5.65 0.07
N GLN A 168 -4.13 -6.50 -0.43
CA GLN A 168 -5.19 -6.14 -1.35
C GLN A 168 -4.66 -5.37 -2.57
N GLN A 169 -5.20 -4.19 -2.86
CA GLN A 169 -4.80 -3.34 -3.99
C GLN A 169 -3.47 -2.60 -3.77
N LEU A 170 -2.97 -2.57 -2.53
CA LEU A 170 -1.79 -1.78 -2.20
C LEU A 170 -0.50 -2.47 -2.66
N ASN A 171 0.32 -1.75 -3.43
CA ASN A 171 1.67 -2.18 -3.73
C ASN A 171 2.53 -2.22 -2.44
N PRO A 172 3.71 -2.87 -2.46
CA PRO A 172 4.52 -3.04 -1.25
C PRO A 172 4.88 -1.75 -0.53
N GLN A 173 5.11 -0.66 -1.25
CA GLN A 173 5.46 0.63 -0.67
C GLN A 173 4.30 1.25 0.10
N LYS A 174 3.09 1.20 -0.46
CA LYS A 174 1.86 1.69 0.20
C LYS A 174 1.41 0.77 1.33
N ALA A 175 1.47 -0.55 1.11
CA ALA A 175 1.21 -1.54 2.16
C ALA A 175 2.11 -1.31 3.38
N ARG A 176 3.39 -0.94 3.16
CA ARG A 176 4.31 -0.59 4.24
C ARG A 176 3.80 0.62 5.05
N ILE A 177 3.34 1.66 4.40
CA ILE A 177 2.82 2.86 5.09
C ILE A 177 1.57 2.50 5.90
N LEU A 178 0.62 1.79 5.30
CA LEU A 178 -0.59 1.39 6.01
C LEU A 178 -0.27 0.48 7.21
N LEU A 179 0.67 -0.47 7.08
CA LEU A 179 1.09 -1.31 8.20
C LEU A 179 1.76 -0.49 9.32
N MET A 180 2.59 0.51 8.98
CA MET A 180 3.17 1.42 9.99
C MET A 180 2.08 2.15 10.76
N LEU A 181 1.06 2.66 10.09
CA LEU A 181 -0.09 3.33 10.71
C LEU A 181 -0.93 2.35 11.54
N ALA A 182 -1.26 1.19 11.01
CA ALA A 182 -2.03 0.16 11.71
C ALA A 182 -1.36 -0.27 13.04
N LEU A 183 -0.05 -0.45 13.02
CA LEU A 183 0.75 -0.81 14.19
C LEU A 183 0.79 0.27 15.28
N THR A 184 0.37 1.50 15.01
CA THR A 184 0.16 2.52 16.06
C THR A 184 -1.13 2.29 16.85
N LYS A 185 -2.05 1.47 16.33
CA LYS A 185 -3.35 1.20 16.94
C LYS A 185 -3.46 -0.20 17.53
N THR A 186 -2.91 -1.21 16.87
CA THR A 186 -3.08 -2.61 17.25
C THR A 186 -1.95 -3.50 16.77
N ASN A 187 -1.77 -4.65 17.41
CA ASN A 187 -0.93 -5.74 16.94
C ASN A 187 -1.77 -7.00 16.62
N ASP A 188 -3.09 -6.90 16.61
CA ASP A 188 -3.98 -7.97 16.17
C ASP A 188 -4.03 -8.02 14.64
N TRP A 189 -3.59 -9.15 14.05
CA TRP A 189 -3.51 -9.34 12.61
C TRP A 189 -4.88 -9.25 11.92
N LYS A 190 -5.97 -9.67 12.60
CA LYS A 190 -7.34 -9.57 12.05
C LYS A 190 -7.76 -8.12 11.92
N GLN A 191 -7.55 -7.34 12.97
CA GLN A 191 -7.83 -5.91 12.95
C GLN A 191 -6.97 -5.19 11.90
N ILE A 192 -5.71 -5.57 11.75
CA ILE A 192 -4.84 -5.01 10.71
C ILE A 192 -5.36 -5.40 9.32
N GLN A 193 -5.81 -6.65 9.10
CA GLN A 193 -6.41 -7.04 7.83
C GLN A 193 -7.66 -6.20 7.51
N GLU A 194 -8.50 -5.88 8.51
CA GLU A 194 -9.64 -4.99 8.28
C GLU A 194 -9.20 -3.60 7.82
N TYR A 195 -8.12 -3.06 8.37
CA TYR A 195 -7.55 -1.81 7.84
C TYR A 195 -7.12 -1.93 6.38
N PHE A 196 -6.54 -3.06 5.96
CA PHE A 196 -6.21 -3.29 4.55
C PHE A 196 -7.45 -3.47 3.66
N ASN A 197 -8.57 -3.87 4.23
CA ASN A 197 -9.85 -3.95 3.51
C ASN A 197 -10.52 -2.57 3.38
N GLU A 198 -10.32 -1.68 4.36
CA GLU A 198 -11.02 -0.39 4.46
C GLU A 198 -10.27 0.77 3.78
N TYR A 199 -8.93 0.71 3.76
CA TYR A 199 -8.03 1.77 3.26
C TYR A 199 -7.31 1.37 1.92
#